data_49b14331f03e287c382452e636bda1f1
#
_entry.id   49b14331f03e287c382452e636bda1f1
#
_cell.length_a   1.000
_cell.length_b   1.000
_cell.length_c   1.000
_cell.angle_alpha   90.00
_cell.angle_beta   90.00
_cell.angle_gamma   90.00
#
_symmetry.space_group_name_H-M   'P 1'
#
loop_
_entity.id
_entity.type
_entity.pdbx_description
1 polymer ?
#
loop_
_entity_poly.entity_id
_entity_poly.type
_entity_poly.pdbx_seq_one_letter_code
_entity_poly.pdbx_strand_id
1 'polypeptide(L)'
;SAQAAGSGSGSNKVVFLTALGLLVTIVLTILTFLHVSRSDDNEDQYLLRAAEQRVMSQQIAKFALAAASGDQAAFARLREYRDTFQRLIGELKNGIPALNLPPVPAEVGVQLKATENAWLELRQNADDILTSEQAIVSVREYISIITSLVPELQKLSQQVVDILVDGQSTKQQIDIASQQLMLAERIDK
;
A
#
# COMPACT_ATOMS: atom_id res chain seq x y z
N SER A 1 -10.90 -30.11 -14.61
CA SER A 1 -11.64 -28.94 -14.06
C SER A 1 -10.82 -28.32 -12.94
N ALA A 2 -9.96 -27.38 -13.29
CA ALA A 2 -9.31 -26.50 -12.31
C ALA A 2 -9.11 -25.15 -12.99
N GLN A 3 -9.95 -24.22 -12.67
CA GLN A 3 -9.80 -22.83 -13.11
C GLN A 3 -10.31 -21.91 -12.00
N ALA A 4 -9.56 -20.89 -11.72
CA ALA A 4 -9.87 -19.74 -10.89
C ALA A 4 -9.26 -19.71 -9.47
N ALA A 5 -8.02 -19.27 -9.39
CA ALA A 5 -7.54 -18.51 -8.24
C ALA A 5 -6.43 -17.56 -8.74
N GLY A 6 -6.77 -16.34 -9.13
CA GLY A 6 -5.77 -15.42 -9.68
C GLY A 6 -6.27 -13.99 -9.97
N SER A 7 -7.33 -13.48 -9.33
CA SER A 7 -7.79 -12.12 -9.63
C SER A 7 -7.97 -11.16 -8.43
N GLY A 8 -7.69 -11.59 -7.21
CA GLY A 8 -7.95 -10.78 -6.01
C GLY A 8 -6.97 -9.64 -5.74
N SER A 9 -5.70 -9.78 -6.09
CA SER A 9 -4.65 -8.80 -5.73
C SER A 9 -4.65 -7.53 -6.61
N GLY A 10 -5.05 -7.65 -7.87
CA GLY A 10 -5.14 -6.49 -8.77
C GLY A 10 -6.31 -5.57 -8.47
N SER A 11 -7.45 -6.15 -8.11
CA SER A 11 -8.69 -5.43 -7.80
C SER A 11 -8.53 -4.51 -6.57
N ASN A 12 -7.91 -5.00 -5.49
CA ASN A 12 -7.73 -4.20 -4.27
C ASN A 12 -6.76 -3.02 -4.47
N LYS A 13 -5.73 -3.18 -5.29
CA LYS A 13 -4.81 -2.08 -5.65
C LYS A 13 -5.50 -1.01 -6.49
N VAL A 14 -6.34 -1.42 -7.44
CA VAL A 14 -7.11 -0.49 -8.28
C VAL A 14 -8.14 0.25 -7.44
N VAL A 15 -8.88 -0.44 -6.57
CA VAL A 15 -9.86 0.16 -5.65
C VAL A 15 -9.16 1.15 -4.70
N PHE A 16 -8.00 0.80 -4.16
CA PHE A 16 -7.21 1.68 -3.31
C PHE A 16 -6.75 2.94 -4.04
N LEU A 17 -6.23 2.81 -5.27
CA LEU A 17 -5.80 3.94 -6.09
C LEU A 17 -6.96 4.84 -6.52
N THR A 18 -8.13 4.26 -6.82
CA THR A 18 -9.33 5.03 -7.18
C THR A 18 -9.92 5.77 -5.98
N ALA A 19 -9.98 5.14 -4.81
CA ALA A 19 -10.40 5.80 -3.57
C ALA A 19 -9.46 6.96 -3.20
N LEU A 20 -8.15 6.76 -3.35
CA LEU A 20 -7.16 7.83 -3.14
C LEU A 20 -7.33 8.97 -4.14
N GLY A 21 -7.53 8.67 -5.42
CA GLY A 21 -7.80 9.68 -6.46
C GLY A 21 -9.04 10.51 -6.16
N LEU A 22 -10.13 9.85 -5.72
CA LEU A 22 -11.36 10.51 -5.31
C LEU A 22 -11.12 11.45 -4.12
N LEU A 23 -10.39 10.98 -3.11
CA LEU A 23 -10.07 11.77 -1.93
C LEU A 23 -9.26 13.03 -2.29
N VAL A 24 -8.25 12.91 -3.15
CA VAL A 24 -7.47 14.04 -3.64
C VAL A 24 -8.35 15.04 -4.40
N THR A 25 -9.29 14.56 -5.22
CA THR A 25 -10.19 15.42 -5.99
C THR A 25 -11.14 16.20 -5.07
N ILE A 26 -11.67 15.55 -4.03
CA ILE A 26 -12.55 16.21 -3.06
C ILE A 26 -11.79 17.29 -2.27
N VAL A 27 -10.56 16.98 -1.82
CA VAL A 27 -9.71 17.97 -1.14
C VAL A 27 -9.40 19.17 -2.04
N LEU A 28 -9.11 18.95 -3.32
CA LEU A 28 -8.91 20.05 -4.30
C LEU A 28 -10.19 20.89 -4.47
N THR A 29 -11.36 20.28 -4.49
CA THR A 29 -12.64 20.98 -4.60
C THR A 29 -12.88 21.89 -3.38
N ILE A 30 -12.59 21.39 -2.18
CA ILE A 30 -12.66 22.20 -0.95
C ILE A 30 -11.70 23.41 -1.03
N LEU A 31 -10.45 23.18 -1.46
CA LEU A 31 -9.46 24.24 -1.64
C LEU A 31 -9.94 25.32 -2.62
N THR A 32 -10.52 24.92 -3.76
CA THR A 32 -11.03 25.84 -4.77
C THR A 32 -12.21 26.66 -4.25
N PHE A 33 -13.12 26.00 -3.51
CA PHE A 33 -14.30 26.66 -2.93
C PHE A 33 -13.89 27.71 -1.87
N LEU A 34 -12.96 27.36 -0.97
CA LEU A 34 -12.45 28.29 0.05
C LEU A 34 -11.70 29.49 -0.58
N HIS A 35 -11.06 29.29 -1.73
CA HIS A 35 -10.39 30.38 -2.47
C HIS A 35 -11.38 31.36 -3.07
N VAL A 36 -12.58 30.93 -3.42
CA VAL A 36 -13.63 31.78 -4.00
C VAL A 36 -14.47 32.49 -2.94
N SER A 37 -14.62 31.89 -1.75
CA SER A 37 -15.39 32.46 -0.64
C SER A 37 -14.57 33.48 0.16
N ARG A 38 -14.48 34.71 -0.37
CA ARG A 38 -13.80 35.81 0.32
C ARG A 38 -14.57 36.25 1.54
N SER A 39 -14.01 36.11 2.72
CA SER A 39 -14.19 37.03 3.87
C SER A 39 -14.09 36.38 5.26
N ASP A 40 -12.95 35.79 5.64
CA ASP A 40 -12.69 35.67 7.08
C ASP A 40 -11.19 35.43 7.35
N ASP A 41 -10.68 36.00 8.44
CA ASP A 41 -9.31 35.83 8.97
C ASP A 41 -8.93 34.32 9.20
N ASN A 42 -9.89 33.43 9.09
CA ASN A 42 -9.72 31.98 9.27
C ASN A 42 -9.48 31.21 7.94
N GLU A 43 -9.64 31.86 6.77
CA GLU A 43 -9.55 31.20 5.48
C GLU A 43 -8.18 30.58 5.25
N ASP A 44 -7.11 31.30 5.59
CA ASP A 44 -5.74 30.80 5.47
C ASP A 44 -5.51 29.55 6.32
N GLN A 45 -6.13 29.47 7.50
CA GLN A 45 -6.02 28.29 8.36
C GLN A 45 -6.74 27.06 7.78
N TYR A 46 -7.92 27.24 7.18
CA TYR A 46 -8.63 26.15 6.52
C TYR A 46 -7.86 25.68 5.28
N LEU A 47 -7.32 26.60 4.49
CA LEU A 47 -6.49 26.30 3.32
C LEU A 47 -5.24 25.50 3.72
N LEU A 48 -4.57 25.88 4.80
CA LEU A 48 -3.42 25.16 5.32
C LEU A 48 -3.80 23.73 5.70
N ARG A 49 -4.89 23.53 6.45
CA ARG A 49 -5.35 22.18 6.86
C ARG A 49 -5.74 21.32 5.67
N ALA A 50 -6.41 21.91 4.68
CA ALA A 50 -6.76 21.19 3.47
C ALA A 50 -5.52 20.82 2.63
N ALA A 51 -4.52 21.71 2.56
CA ALA A 51 -3.23 21.42 1.92
C ALA A 51 -2.47 20.30 2.64
N GLU A 52 -2.44 20.32 3.98
CA GLU A 52 -1.87 19.24 4.79
C GLU A 52 -2.57 17.90 4.50
N GLN A 53 -3.90 17.86 4.43
CA GLN A 53 -4.65 16.65 4.09
C GLN A 53 -4.23 16.07 2.73
N ARG A 54 -4.02 16.92 1.73
CA ARG A 54 -3.55 16.47 0.42
C ARG A 54 -2.19 15.79 0.51
N VAL A 55 -1.25 16.38 1.24
CA VAL A 55 0.08 15.79 1.46
C VAL A 55 -0.06 14.46 2.22
N MET A 56 -0.85 14.45 3.29
CA MET A 56 -1.03 13.23 4.11
C MET A 56 -1.65 12.09 3.30
N SER A 57 -2.63 12.35 2.43
CA SER A 57 -3.24 11.31 1.59
C SER A 57 -2.22 10.64 0.67
N GLN A 58 -1.30 11.43 0.07
CA GLN A 58 -0.21 10.90 -0.75
C GLN A 58 0.78 10.07 0.08
N GLN A 59 1.11 10.52 1.29
CA GLN A 59 2.00 9.77 2.18
C GLN A 59 1.36 8.46 2.66
N ILE A 60 0.06 8.46 2.98
CA ILE A 60 -0.67 7.24 3.32
C ILE A 60 -0.57 6.23 2.18
N ALA A 61 -0.84 6.62 0.93
CA ALA A 61 -0.74 5.73 -0.21
C ALA A 61 0.68 5.16 -0.39
N LYS A 62 1.69 6.03 -0.30
CA LYS A 62 3.10 5.63 -0.42
C LYS A 62 3.46 4.58 0.63
N PHE A 63 3.17 4.87 1.90
CA PHE A 63 3.57 3.99 3.00
C PHE A 63 2.67 2.75 3.12
N ALA A 64 1.41 2.82 2.71
CA ALA A 64 0.56 1.64 2.58
C ALA A 64 1.11 0.65 1.54
N LEU A 65 1.56 1.14 0.38
CA LEU A 65 2.18 0.29 -0.64
C LEU A 65 3.49 -0.31 -0.15
N ALA A 66 4.35 0.49 0.50
CA ALA A 66 5.62 0.02 1.06
C ALA A 66 5.38 -1.02 2.17
N ALA A 67 4.46 -0.76 3.11
CA ALA A 67 4.09 -1.69 4.17
C ALA A 67 3.51 -3.00 3.61
N ALA A 68 2.59 -2.92 2.64
CA ALA A 68 2.05 -4.10 1.97
C ALA A 68 3.11 -4.91 1.21
N SER A 69 4.23 -4.30 0.84
CA SER A 69 5.40 -4.96 0.25
C SER A 69 6.38 -5.49 1.31
N GLY A 70 6.06 -5.35 2.61
CA GLY A 70 6.85 -5.87 3.73
C GLY A 70 7.99 -4.95 4.19
N ASP A 71 7.97 -3.67 3.84
CA ASP A 71 8.90 -2.70 4.43
C ASP A 71 8.48 -2.40 5.87
N GLN A 72 9.24 -2.92 6.83
CA GLN A 72 8.93 -2.82 8.25
C GLN A 72 8.89 -1.36 8.74
N ALA A 73 9.73 -0.48 8.23
CA ALA A 73 9.74 0.93 8.61
C ALA A 73 8.49 1.68 8.13
N ALA A 74 7.85 1.20 7.06
CA ALA A 74 6.68 1.82 6.47
C ALA A 74 5.43 1.70 7.36
N PHE A 75 5.30 0.67 8.21
CA PHE A 75 4.15 0.50 9.09
C PHE A 75 4.04 1.63 10.13
N ALA A 76 5.16 2.02 10.75
CA ALA A 76 5.17 3.14 11.70
C ALA A 76 4.75 4.45 11.02
N ARG A 77 5.25 4.71 9.81
CA ARG A 77 4.89 5.88 9.01
C ARG A 77 3.43 5.86 8.57
N LEU A 78 2.93 4.71 8.14
CA LEU A 78 1.51 4.56 7.76
C LEU A 78 0.60 4.90 8.93
N ARG A 79 0.92 4.42 10.14
CA ARG A 79 0.17 4.71 11.36
C ARG A 79 0.18 6.21 11.68
N GLU A 80 1.35 6.84 11.64
CA GLU A 80 1.53 8.28 11.89
C GLU A 80 0.68 9.13 10.93
N TYR A 81 0.76 8.86 9.62
CA TYR A 81 0.02 9.64 8.61
C TYR A 81 -1.48 9.39 8.65
N ARG A 82 -1.93 8.14 8.91
CA ARG A 82 -3.33 7.81 9.13
C ARG A 82 -3.91 8.60 10.31
N ASP A 83 -3.21 8.62 11.44
CA ASP A 83 -3.67 9.31 12.65
C ASP A 83 -3.67 10.82 12.45
N THR A 84 -2.66 11.36 11.77
CA THR A 84 -2.59 12.79 11.42
C THR A 84 -3.74 13.19 10.51
N PHE A 85 -4.05 12.40 9.49
CA PHE A 85 -5.17 12.67 8.58
C PHE A 85 -6.52 12.65 9.33
N GLN A 86 -6.72 11.67 10.22
CA GLN A 86 -7.92 11.60 11.08
C GLN A 86 -8.06 12.84 11.95
N ARG A 87 -6.97 13.33 12.52
CA ARG A 87 -6.95 14.56 13.33
C ARG A 87 -7.31 15.79 12.49
N LEU A 88 -6.75 15.93 11.29
CA LEU A 88 -7.03 17.05 10.39
C LEU A 88 -8.52 17.13 9.98
N ILE A 89 -9.14 15.98 9.69
CA ILE A 89 -10.60 15.94 9.47
C ILE A 89 -11.36 16.43 10.70
N GLY A 90 -10.97 15.95 11.88
CA GLY A 90 -11.57 16.37 13.13
C GLY A 90 -11.44 17.87 13.39
N GLU A 91 -10.30 18.46 13.07
CA GLU A 91 -10.03 19.88 13.18
C GLU A 91 -10.91 20.72 12.24
N LEU A 92 -11.08 20.29 10.99
CA LEU A 92 -11.99 20.95 10.07
C LEU A 92 -13.46 20.87 10.51
N LYS A 93 -13.85 19.71 11.03
CA LYS A 93 -15.23 19.46 11.45
C LYS A 93 -15.63 20.20 12.73
N ASN A 94 -14.73 20.23 13.71
CA ASN A 94 -15.04 20.71 15.06
C ASN A 94 -14.39 22.07 15.37
N GLY A 95 -13.52 22.55 14.48
CA GLY A 95 -12.68 23.73 14.74
C GLY A 95 -11.49 23.40 15.65
N ILE A 96 -10.67 24.41 15.90
CA ILE A 96 -9.50 24.34 16.79
C ILE A 96 -9.59 25.47 17.82
N PRO A 97 -10.13 25.21 19.01
CA PRO A 97 -10.31 26.24 20.04
C PRO A 97 -9.01 26.97 20.42
N ALA A 98 -7.88 26.27 20.43
CA ALA A 98 -6.58 26.84 20.75
C ALA A 98 -6.12 27.92 19.74
N LEU A 99 -6.64 27.90 18.51
CA LEU A 99 -6.36 28.88 17.47
C LEU A 99 -7.55 29.83 17.23
N ASN A 100 -8.59 29.76 18.03
CA ASN A 100 -9.87 30.43 17.82
C ASN A 100 -10.47 30.13 16.44
N LEU A 101 -10.14 28.98 15.84
CA LEU A 101 -10.63 28.55 14.54
C LEU A 101 -11.97 27.83 14.74
N PRO A 102 -13.09 28.35 14.22
CA PRO A 102 -14.38 27.67 14.30
C PRO A 102 -14.42 26.44 13.37
N PRO A 103 -15.46 25.60 13.43
CA PRO A 103 -15.74 24.61 12.41
C PRO A 103 -15.83 25.24 11.01
N VAL A 104 -15.50 24.46 9.97
CA VAL A 104 -15.66 24.96 8.59
C VAL A 104 -17.09 25.43 8.33
N PRO A 105 -17.27 26.48 7.49
CA PRO A 105 -18.59 26.99 7.13
C PRO A 105 -19.52 25.92 6.58
N ALA A 106 -20.85 26.08 6.79
CA ALA A 106 -21.85 25.11 6.38
C ALA A 106 -21.87 24.86 4.86
N GLU A 107 -21.45 25.84 4.08
CA GLU A 107 -21.37 25.80 2.63
C GLU A 107 -20.42 24.70 2.13
N VAL A 108 -19.37 24.37 2.88
CA VAL A 108 -18.42 23.28 2.55
C VAL A 108 -18.76 21.98 3.26
N GLY A 109 -19.84 21.94 4.03
CA GLY A 109 -20.23 20.76 4.83
C GLY A 109 -20.50 19.52 3.98
N VAL A 110 -21.02 19.66 2.76
CA VAL A 110 -21.28 18.56 1.83
C VAL A 110 -19.94 17.96 1.37
N GLN A 111 -18.97 18.79 1.01
CA GLN A 111 -17.65 18.37 0.57
C GLN A 111 -16.87 17.72 1.71
N LEU A 112 -16.94 18.28 2.93
CA LEU A 112 -16.32 17.69 4.10
C LEU A 112 -16.90 16.31 4.40
N LYS A 113 -18.23 16.14 4.32
CA LYS A 113 -18.87 14.84 4.51
C LYS A 113 -18.45 13.82 3.44
N ALA A 114 -18.33 14.25 2.19
CA ALA A 114 -17.82 13.39 1.12
C ALA A 114 -16.37 12.96 1.39
N THR A 115 -15.52 13.88 1.89
CA THR A 115 -14.15 13.58 2.32
C THR A 115 -14.13 12.60 3.50
N GLU A 116 -15.00 12.77 4.49
CA GLU A 116 -15.14 11.83 5.61
C GLU A 116 -15.49 10.41 5.13
N ASN A 117 -16.45 10.29 4.20
CA ASN A 117 -16.85 8.99 3.66
C ASN A 117 -15.70 8.31 2.89
N ALA A 118 -15.00 9.04 2.02
CA ALA A 118 -13.84 8.51 1.32
C ALA A 118 -12.70 8.13 2.28
N TRP A 119 -12.54 8.91 3.34
CA TRP A 119 -11.57 8.62 4.39
C TRP A 119 -11.87 7.34 5.16
N LEU A 120 -13.14 7.05 5.46
CA LEU A 120 -13.53 5.83 6.17
C LEU A 120 -13.06 4.58 5.41
N GLU A 121 -13.23 4.54 4.09
CA GLU A 121 -12.77 3.43 3.26
C GLU A 121 -11.25 3.33 3.21
N LEU A 122 -10.57 4.46 2.98
CA LEU A 122 -9.11 4.49 2.95
C LEU A 122 -8.50 4.08 4.30
N ARG A 123 -9.08 4.56 5.40
CA ARG A 123 -8.66 4.22 6.76
C ARG A 123 -8.82 2.72 7.02
N GLN A 124 -9.94 2.13 6.62
CA GLN A 124 -10.16 0.69 6.79
C GLN A 124 -9.06 -0.11 6.09
N ASN A 125 -8.75 0.22 4.83
CA ASN A 125 -7.68 -0.44 4.08
C ASN A 125 -6.30 -0.25 4.76
N ALA A 126 -6.02 0.92 5.31
CA ALA A 126 -4.77 1.17 6.05
C ALA A 126 -4.74 0.35 7.36
N ASP A 127 -5.85 0.26 8.08
CA ASP A 127 -5.97 -0.52 9.31
C ASP A 127 -5.80 -2.02 9.04
N ASP A 128 -6.32 -2.55 7.94
CA ASP A 128 -6.16 -3.94 7.52
C ASP A 128 -4.68 -4.27 7.25
N ILE A 129 -3.96 -3.37 6.56
CA ILE A 129 -2.51 -3.51 6.35
C ILE A 129 -1.77 -3.49 7.70
N LEU A 130 -2.08 -2.54 8.57
CA LEU A 130 -1.45 -2.40 9.89
C LEU A 130 -1.72 -3.60 10.80
N THR A 131 -2.92 -4.16 10.75
CA THR A 131 -3.29 -5.36 11.51
C THR A 131 -2.56 -6.59 10.99
N SER A 132 -2.27 -6.63 9.70
CA SER A 132 -1.56 -7.74 9.04
C SER A 132 -0.03 -7.60 9.09
N GLU A 133 0.53 -6.61 9.81
CA GLU A 133 1.96 -6.28 9.83
C GLU A 133 2.84 -7.52 10.02
N GLN A 134 2.59 -8.31 11.05
CA GLN A 134 3.40 -9.48 11.36
C GLN A 134 3.35 -10.54 10.25
N ALA A 135 2.17 -10.79 9.69
CA ALA A 135 2.01 -11.76 8.61
C ALA A 135 2.73 -11.30 7.34
N ILE A 136 2.60 -10.02 6.97
CA ILE A 136 3.26 -9.45 5.80
C ILE A 136 4.78 -9.52 5.91
N VAL A 137 5.34 -9.14 7.08
CA VAL A 137 6.79 -9.18 7.32
C VAL A 137 7.29 -10.62 7.27
N SER A 138 6.59 -11.57 7.90
CA SER A 138 6.98 -12.99 7.86
C SER A 138 6.95 -13.56 6.45
N VAL A 139 5.94 -13.25 5.64
CA VAL A 139 5.88 -13.69 4.24
C VAL A 139 7.05 -13.13 3.44
N ARG A 140 7.41 -11.86 3.63
CA ARG A 140 8.57 -11.27 2.97
C ARG A 140 9.87 -11.96 3.38
N GLU A 141 10.03 -12.29 4.66
CA GLU A 141 11.18 -13.03 5.17
C GLU A 141 11.30 -14.41 4.50
N TYR A 142 10.19 -15.16 4.41
CA TYR A 142 10.18 -16.46 3.73
C TYR A 142 10.53 -16.33 2.25
N ILE A 143 9.98 -15.34 1.55
CA ILE A 143 10.33 -15.06 0.14
C ILE A 143 11.84 -14.79 0.03
N SER A 144 12.40 -13.96 0.92
CA SER A 144 13.83 -13.65 0.92
C SER A 144 14.70 -14.89 1.13
N ILE A 145 14.32 -15.77 2.05
CA ILE A 145 15.01 -17.03 2.31
C ILE A 145 14.95 -17.94 1.06
N ILE A 146 13.77 -18.12 0.49
CA ILE A 146 13.58 -18.93 -0.72
C ILE A 146 14.47 -18.39 -1.85
N THR A 147 14.38 -17.08 -2.13
CA THR A 147 15.17 -16.45 -3.19
C THR A 147 16.66 -16.59 -2.96
N SER A 148 17.14 -16.56 -1.71
CA SER A 148 18.55 -16.75 -1.39
C SER A 148 19.05 -18.19 -1.60
N LEU A 149 18.18 -19.19 -1.49
CA LEU A 149 18.53 -20.61 -1.66
C LEU A 149 18.45 -21.08 -3.12
N VAL A 150 17.70 -20.40 -3.97
CA VAL A 150 17.51 -20.82 -5.38
C VAL A 150 18.84 -20.93 -6.14
N PRO A 151 19.78 -19.98 -6.10
CA PRO A 151 21.05 -20.10 -6.80
C PRO A 151 21.89 -21.33 -6.37
N GLU A 152 21.86 -21.67 -5.08
CA GLU A 152 22.54 -22.84 -4.55
C GLU A 152 21.88 -24.13 -5.06
N LEU A 153 20.54 -24.19 -5.02
CA LEU A 153 19.78 -25.29 -5.56
C LEU A 153 20.07 -25.52 -7.07
N GLN A 154 20.10 -24.46 -7.85
CA GLN A 154 20.44 -24.52 -9.29
C GLN A 154 21.85 -25.08 -9.48
N LYS A 155 22.84 -24.57 -8.74
CA LYS A 155 24.22 -25.03 -8.79
C LYS A 155 24.34 -26.52 -8.44
N LEU A 156 23.71 -26.96 -7.36
CA LEU A 156 23.73 -28.38 -6.96
C LEU A 156 23.02 -29.27 -7.98
N SER A 157 21.91 -28.81 -8.51
CA SER A 157 21.18 -29.55 -9.56
C SER A 157 22.02 -29.71 -10.83
N GLN A 158 22.74 -28.65 -11.23
CA GLN A 158 23.66 -28.73 -12.36
C GLN A 158 24.81 -29.72 -12.08
N GLN A 159 25.39 -29.70 -10.91
CA GLN A 159 26.44 -30.65 -10.54
C GLN A 159 25.96 -32.11 -10.60
N VAL A 160 24.72 -32.37 -10.18
CA VAL A 160 24.12 -33.70 -10.30
C VAL A 160 24.01 -34.12 -11.78
N VAL A 161 23.55 -33.24 -12.67
CA VAL A 161 23.49 -33.51 -14.10
C VAL A 161 24.88 -33.84 -14.66
N ASP A 162 25.88 -33.02 -14.33
CA ASP A 162 27.28 -33.20 -14.81
C ASP A 162 27.85 -34.56 -14.35
N ILE A 163 27.67 -34.91 -13.07
CA ILE A 163 28.10 -36.21 -12.54
C ILE A 163 27.43 -37.39 -13.24
N LEU A 164 26.13 -37.29 -13.53
CA LEU A 164 25.38 -38.35 -14.20
C LEU A 164 25.80 -38.49 -15.66
N VAL A 165 26.11 -37.39 -16.34
CA VAL A 165 26.63 -37.41 -17.73
C VAL A 165 28.00 -38.04 -17.77
N ASP A 166 28.94 -37.61 -16.89
CA ASP A 166 30.30 -38.11 -16.85
C ASP A 166 30.39 -39.57 -16.39
N GLY A 167 29.49 -39.99 -15.49
CA GLY A 167 29.43 -41.33 -14.93
C GLY A 167 28.78 -42.38 -15.82
N GLN A 168 28.47 -42.05 -17.11
CA GLN A 168 27.78 -42.95 -18.06
C GLN A 168 26.42 -43.49 -17.51
N SER A 169 25.70 -42.66 -16.75
CA SER A 169 24.39 -42.98 -16.24
C SER A 169 23.36 -43.23 -17.33
N THR A 170 22.27 -43.92 -17.00
CA THR A 170 21.22 -44.23 -17.98
C THR A 170 20.55 -42.92 -18.46
N LYS A 171 20.11 -42.92 -19.73
CA LYS A 171 19.39 -41.78 -20.31
C LYS A 171 18.23 -41.31 -19.41
N GLN A 172 17.51 -42.24 -18.80
CA GLN A 172 16.38 -41.91 -17.91
C GLN A 172 16.83 -41.16 -16.66
N GLN A 173 17.98 -41.49 -16.08
CA GLN A 173 18.52 -40.74 -14.90
C GLN A 173 18.93 -39.32 -15.28
N ILE A 174 19.56 -39.14 -16.43
CA ILE A 174 19.94 -37.84 -16.98
C ILE A 174 18.70 -36.99 -17.27
N ASP A 175 17.67 -37.57 -17.89
CA ASP A 175 16.40 -36.88 -18.18
C ASP A 175 15.71 -36.39 -16.91
N ILE A 176 15.64 -37.21 -15.85
CA ILE A 176 15.06 -36.82 -14.57
C ILE A 176 15.84 -35.68 -13.91
N ALA A 177 17.18 -35.76 -13.88
CA ALA A 177 18.02 -34.72 -13.31
C ALA A 177 17.90 -33.40 -14.09
N SER A 178 17.83 -33.44 -15.40
CA SER A 178 17.61 -32.28 -16.25
C SER A 178 16.24 -31.64 -16.03
N GLN A 179 15.20 -32.43 -15.79
CA GLN A 179 13.88 -31.91 -15.43
C GLN A 179 13.90 -31.20 -14.07
N GLN A 180 14.63 -31.73 -13.09
CA GLN A 180 14.80 -31.08 -11.79
C GLN A 180 15.53 -29.74 -11.92
N LEU A 181 16.57 -29.67 -12.75
CA LEU A 181 17.27 -28.42 -13.04
C LEU A 181 16.32 -27.37 -13.66
N MET A 182 15.53 -27.76 -14.68
CA MET A 182 14.54 -26.87 -15.29
C MET A 182 13.47 -26.39 -14.30
N LEU A 183 13.07 -27.22 -13.33
CA LEU A 183 12.13 -26.81 -12.28
C LEU A 183 12.79 -25.80 -11.32
N ALA A 184 14.06 -25.99 -10.95
CA ALA A 184 14.80 -25.05 -10.12
C ALA A 184 14.95 -23.68 -10.81
N GLU A 185 15.19 -23.66 -12.14
CA GLU A 185 15.25 -22.41 -12.92
C GLU A 185 13.89 -21.67 -13.01
N ARG A 186 12.78 -22.41 -12.93
CA ARG A 186 11.43 -21.81 -12.94
C ARG A 186 11.02 -21.17 -11.62
N ILE A 187 11.65 -21.53 -10.52
CA ILE A 187 11.40 -20.93 -9.20
C ILE A 187 11.99 -19.50 -9.14
N ASP A 188 13.04 -19.23 -9.91
CA ASP A 188 13.76 -17.95 -9.95
C ASP A 188 13.02 -16.85 -10.77
N LYS A 189 12.00 -17.23 -11.54
CA LYS A 189 11.21 -16.29 -12.39
C LYS A 189 9.88 -15.91 -11.77
#